data_bb45dbb4e2b7c5bc5cc313f297ca9e54
#
_entry.id   bb45dbb4e2b7c5bc5cc313f297ca9e54
#
_cell.length_a   1.000
_cell.length_b   1.000
_cell.length_c   1.000
_cell.angle_alpha   90.00
_cell.angle_beta   90.00
_cell.angle_gamma   90.00
#
_symmetry.space_group_name_H-M   'P 1'
#
loop_
_entity.id
_entity.type
_entity.pdbx_description
1 polymer ?
#
loop_
_entity_poly.entity_id
_entity_poly.type
_entity_poly.pdbx_seq_one_letter_code
_entity_poly.pdbx_strand_id
1 'polypeptide(L)'
;MDLKETKVGSEPIYEGSFVSISRDTVRLANGNESKRIVIRHPGAASVLAETENGEIVLVRQWRYAVGEAVLELPAGKLDVAGEDPAECALRELAEETPYTADSVKLLHTFYTAVGFCDEKMYFYQAQGVRLGSTLSNDEDEITETVLMSREAVKAAL
;
A
#
# COMPACT_ATOMS: atom_id res chain seq x y z
N MET A 1 -10.72 19.52 24.04
CA MET A 1 -9.62 20.27 23.38
C MET A 1 -9.84 20.17 21.87
N ASP A 2 -9.87 21.29 21.16
CA ASP A 2 -9.91 21.28 19.69
C ASP A 2 -8.50 21.01 19.16
N LEU A 3 -8.35 20.00 18.28
CA LEU A 3 -7.09 19.61 17.66
C LEU A 3 -7.08 19.93 16.15
N LYS A 4 -8.16 20.54 15.63
CA LYS A 4 -8.32 20.79 14.20
C LYS A 4 -7.32 21.85 13.74
N GLU A 5 -6.63 21.55 12.65
CA GLU A 5 -5.84 22.49 11.87
C GLU A 5 -6.66 22.92 10.65
N THR A 6 -6.68 24.20 10.34
CA THR A 6 -7.40 24.73 9.18
C THR A 6 -6.42 25.24 8.14
N LYS A 7 -6.49 24.71 6.92
CA LYS A 7 -5.67 25.17 5.80
C LYS A 7 -6.02 26.61 5.44
N VAL A 8 -5.02 27.48 5.43
CA VAL A 8 -5.14 28.92 5.06
C VAL A 8 -4.37 29.27 3.79
N GLY A 9 -3.48 28.39 3.33
CA GLY A 9 -2.75 28.57 2.08
C GLY A 9 -2.07 27.27 1.65
N SER A 10 -1.66 27.21 0.38
CA SER A 10 -0.95 26.07 -0.20
C SER A 10 0.02 26.53 -1.28
N GLU A 11 1.19 25.94 -1.28
CA GLU A 11 2.23 26.11 -2.30
C GLU A 11 2.54 24.72 -2.87
N PRO A 12 2.27 24.45 -4.16
CA PRO A 12 2.64 23.17 -4.77
C PRO A 12 4.17 23.09 -4.88
N ILE A 13 4.72 21.90 -4.56
CA ILE A 13 6.15 21.59 -4.66
C ILE A 13 6.40 20.63 -5.81
N TYR A 14 5.52 19.63 -5.98
CA TYR A 14 5.65 18.59 -6.99
C TYR A 14 4.26 18.06 -7.39
N GLU A 15 4.09 17.82 -8.68
CA GLU A 15 2.93 17.16 -9.26
C GLU A 15 3.41 15.98 -10.11
N GLY A 16 3.14 14.76 -9.68
CA GLY A 16 3.50 13.51 -10.36
C GLY A 16 2.29 12.75 -10.87
N SER A 17 2.52 11.56 -11.43
CA SER A 17 1.47 10.71 -11.99
C SER A 17 0.49 10.18 -10.93
N PHE A 18 0.98 9.81 -9.74
CA PHE A 18 0.16 9.26 -8.66
C PHE A 18 0.34 9.99 -7.31
N VAL A 19 1.37 10.84 -7.15
CA VAL A 19 1.53 11.64 -5.94
C VAL A 19 1.64 13.12 -6.28
N SER A 20 1.13 13.97 -5.38
CA SER A 20 1.44 15.40 -5.35
C SER A 20 1.98 15.81 -3.98
N ILE A 21 2.87 16.80 -3.97
CA ILE A 21 3.49 17.33 -2.74
C ILE A 21 3.22 18.83 -2.66
N SER A 22 2.71 19.27 -1.51
CA SER A 22 2.49 20.69 -1.23
C SER A 22 3.11 21.10 0.10
N ARG A 23 3.41 22.41 0.22
CA ARG A 23 3.66 23.07 1.48
C ARG A 23 2.43 23.88 1.86
N ASP A 24 1.66 23.35 2.78
CA ASP A 24 0.45 23.99 3.27
C ASP A 24 0.74 24.90 4.46
N THR A 25 0.12 26.08 4.50
CA THR A 25 0.03 26.91 5.70
C THR A 25 -1.25 26.55 6.41
N VAL A 26 -1.16 26.20 7.69
CA VAL A 26 -2.30 25.83 8.52
C VAL A 26 -2.42 26.77 9.72
N ARG A 27 -3.64 27.04 10.15
CA ARG A 27 -3.95 27.71 11.41
C ARG A 27 -4.27 26.68 12.46
N LEU A 28 -3.51 26.71 13.54
CA LEU A 28 -3.68 25.83 14.70
C LEU A 28 -4.87 26.29 15.57
N ALA A 29 -5.34 25.41 16.45
CA ALA A 29 -6.43 25.73 17.38
C ALA A 29 -6.11 26.89 18.34
N ASN A 30 -4.83 27.15 18.62
CA ASN A 30 -4.37 28.30 19.41
C ASN A 30 -4.28 29.61 18.63
N GLY A 31 -4.65 29.62 17.33
CA GLY A 31 -4.63 30.78 16.46
C GLY A 31 -3.30 31.02 15.70
N ASN A 32 -2.22 30.33 16.08
CA ASN A 32 -0.93 30.46 15.41
C ASN A 32 -0.93 29.78 14.04
N GLU A 33 -0.05 30.23 13.15
CA GLU A 33 0.17 29.58 11.86
C GLU A 33 1.42 28.70 11.88
N SER A 34 1.36 27.60 11.12
CA SER A 34 2.48 26.67 10.95
C SER A 34 2.50 26.13 9.51
N LYS A 35 3.61 25.51 9.13
CA LYS A 35 3.79 24.88 7.82
C LYS A 35 3.66 23.36 7.95
N ARG A 36 3.05 22.73 6.93
CA ARG A 36 2.96 21.27 6.78
C ARG A 36 3.44 20.90 5.38
N ILE A 37 4.29 19.89 5.29
CA ILE A 37 4.50 19.17 4.03
C ILE A 37 3.41 18.11 3.95
N VAL A 38 2.74 18.08 2.82
CA VAL A 38 1.62 17.15 2.59
C VAL A 38 1.87 16.41 1.29
N ILE A 39 1.89 15.08 1.37
CA ILE A 39 1.90 14.18 0.21
C ILE A 39 0.48 13.63 0.06
N ARG A 40 -0.09 13.80 -1.14
CA ARG A 40 -1.37 13.19 -1.53
C ARG A 40 -1.08 11.92 -2.30
N HIS A 41 -1.71 10.84 -1.88
CA HIS A 41 -1.53 9.50 -2.44
C HIS A 41 -2.89 8.86 -2.71
N PRO A 42 -3.08 8.09 -3.80
CA PRO A 42 -4.38 7.47 -4.11
C PRO A 42 -4.80 6.43 -3.07
N GLY A 43 -3.89 5.95 -2.26
CA GLY A 43 -4.03 4.80 -1.39
C GLY A 43 -3.45 3.54 -2.03
N ALA A 44 -3.48 2.45 -1.29
CA ALA A 44 -2.99 1.15 -1.75
C ALA A 44 -3.79 0.01 -1.11
N ALA A 45 -3.77 -1.16 -1.75
CA ALA A 45 -4.33 -2.39 -1.22
C ALA A 45 -3.23 -3.44 -1.06
N SER A 46 -3.23 -4.18 0.04
CA SER A 46 -2.30 -5.26 0.33
C SER A 46 -3.08 -6.51 0.72
N VAL A 47 -2.55 -7.69 0.38
CA VAL A 47 -3.25 -8.96 0.55
C VAL A 47 -2.40 -10.02 1.24
N LEU A 48 -2.90 -10.53 2.35
CA LEU A 48 -2.41 -11.74 3.00
C LEU A 48 -3.00 -12.96 2.29
N ALA A 49 -2.19 -13.65 1.50
CA ALA A 49 -2.54 -14.89 0.83
C ALA A 49 -1.83 -16.07 1.49
N GLU A 50 -2.57 -17.12 1.79
CA GLU A 50 -2.05 -18.35 2.36
C GLU A 50 -2.38 -19.52 1.44
N THR A 51 -1.37 -20.31 1.07
CA THR A 51 -1.53 -21.49 0.23
C THR A 51 -2.25 -22.62 0.98
N GLU A 52 -2.71 -23.64 0.26
CA GLU A 52 -3.30 -24.85 0.86
C GLU A 52 -2.34 -25.57 1.82
N ASN A 53 -1.03 -25.40 1.64
CA ASN A 53 0.01 -25.95 2.52
C ASN A 53 0.29 -25.10 3.77
N GLY A 54 -0.42 -23.99 3.97
CA GLY A 54 -0.25 -23.10 5.11
C GLY A 54 0.94 -22.16 5.01
N GLU A 55 1.49 -21.95 3.80
CA GLU A 55 2.57 -21.00 3.56
C GLU A 55 2.00 -19.65 3.17
N ILE A 56 2.60 -18.58 3.68
CA ILE A 56 2.26 -17.19 3.32
C ILE A 56 2.98 -16.85 2.01
N VAL A 57 2.22 -16.31 1.07
CA VAL A 57 2.72 -15.78 -0.20
C VAL A 57 3.25 -14.37 0.04
N LEU A 58 4.54 -14.20 -0.22
CA LEU A 58 5.24 -12.92 -0.08
C LEU A 58 5.92 -12.58 -1.40
N VAL A 59 6.29 -11.33 -1.55
CA VAL A 59 7.11 -10.81 -2.64
C VAL A 59 8.38 -10.18 -2.08
N ARG A 60 9.51 -10.39 -2.75
CA ARG A 60 10.75 -9.67 -2.50
C ARG A 60 10.96 -8.68 -3.63
N GLN A 61 11.09 -7.41 -3.29
CA GLN A 61 11.25 -6.32 -4.24
C GLN A 61 12.32 -5.33 -3.78
N TRP A 62 13.08 -4.78 -4.74
CA TRP A 62 13.98 -3.67 -4.44
C TRP A 62 13.21 -2.38 -4.19
N ARG A 63 13.34 -1.82 -3.00
CA ARG A 63 12.73 -0.53 -2.64
C ARG A 63 13.79 0.57 -2.68
N TYR A 64 13.87 1.28 -3.80
CA TYR A 64 14.89 2.31 -4.04
C TYR A 64 14.96 3.35 -2.93
N ALA A 65 13.81 3.77 -2.37
CA ALA A 65 13.76 4.78 -1.32
C ALA A 65 14.47 4.36 -0.02
N VAL A 66 14.50 3.06 0.30
CA VAL A 66 15.20 2.51 1.47
C VAL A 66 16.55 1.89 1.11
N GLY A 67 16.83 1.67 -0.18
CA GLY A 67 18.10 1.19 -0.69
C GLY A 67 18.38 -0.30 -0.45
N GLU A 68 17.33 -1.10 -0.29
CA GLU A 68 17.45 -2.54 -0.06
C GLU A 68 16.29 -3.34 -0.65
N ALA A 69 16.47 -4.67 -0.75
CA ALA A 69 15.39 -5.58 -1.11
C ALA A 69 14.57 -5.89 0.14
N VAL A 70 13.27 -5.61 0.09
CA VAL A 70 12.33 -5.78 1.20
C VAL A 70 11.42 -6.96 0.90
N LEU A 71 11.05 -7.70 1.96
CA LEU A 71 10.07 -8.78 1.90
C LEU A 71 8.72 -8.23 2.33
N GLU A 72 7.72 -8.34 1.46
CA GLU A 72 6.43 -7.69 1.60
C GLU A 72 5.28 -8.65 1.29
N LEU A 73 4.08 -8.31 1.73
CA LEU A 73 2.87 -8.90 1.17
C LEU A 73 2.61 -8.31 -0.22
N PRO A 74 2.02 -9.04 -1.16
CA PRO A 74 1.59 -8.48 -2.44
C PRO A 74 0.72 -7.24 -2.21
N ALA A 75 1.04 -6.14 -2.91
CA ALA A 75 0.39 -4.85 -2.70
C ALA A 75 0.62 -3.88 -3.85
N GLY A 76 -0.40 -3.10 -4.18
CA GLY A 76 -0.27 -2.06 -5.17
C GLY A 76 -1.18 -0.84 -4.95
N LYS A 77 -0.99 0.14 -5.80
CA LYS A 77 -1.64 1.45 -5.73
C LYS A 77 -3.07 1.40 -6.26
N LEU A 78 -3.94 2.25 -5.69
CA LEU A 78 -5.30 2.49 -6.18
C LEU A 78 -5.27 3.58 -7.28
N ASP A 79 -4.54 3.35 -8.35
CA ASP A 79 -4.34 4.29 -9.45
C ASP A 79 -5.18 3.96 -10.71
N VAL A 80 -5.90 2.85 -10.70
CA VAL A 80 -6.90 2.52 -11.72
C VAL A 80 -8.22 3.20 -11.39
N ALA A 81 -8.69 4.06 -12.28
CA ALA A 81 -9.88 4.86 -12.04
C ALA A 81 -11.13 4.00 -11.82
N GLY A 82 -11.73 4.12 -10.64
CA GLY A 82 -12.96 3.41 -10.27
C GLY A 82 -12.77 1.96 -9.78
N GLU A 83 -11.53 1.49 -9.68
CA GLU A 83 -11.22 0.16 -9.12
C GLU A 83 -11.53 0.13 -7.61
N ASP A 84 -12.26 -0.90 -7.17
CA ASP A 84 -12.47 -1.15 -5.74
C ASP A 84 -11.18 -1.67 -5.10
N PRO A 85 -10.83 -1.25 -3.86
CA PRO A 85 -9.64 -1.75 -3.18
C PRO A 85 -9.56 -3.28 -3.06
N ALA A 86 -10.69 -3.98 -3.01
CA ALA A 86 -10.71 -5.44 -3.01
C ALA A 86 -10.33 -6.04 -4.38
N GLU A 87 -10.76 -5.39 -5.48
CA GLU A 87 -10.37 -5.78 -6.84
C GLU A 87 -8.87 -5.52 -7.07
N CYS A 88 -8.37 -4.37 -6.61
CA CYS A 88 -6.94 -4.06 -6.61
C CYS A 88 -6.13 -5.15 -5.89
N ALA A 89 -6.52 -5.55 -4.67
CA ALA A 89 -5.82 -6.58 -3.91
C ALA A 89 -5.77 -7.94 -4.65
N LEU A 90 -6.85 -8.32 -5.35
CA LEU A 90 -6.89 -9.55 -6.16
C LEU A 90 -6.01 -9.45 -7.41
N ARG A 91 -6.02 -8.30 -8.07
CA ARG A 91 -5.20 -8.02 -9.26
C ARG A 91 -3.72 -8.07 -8.91
N GLU A 92 -3.29 -7.36 -7.86
CA GLU A 92 -1.90 -7.31 -7.41
C GLU A 92 -1.36 -8.70 -6.99
N LEU A 93 -2.17 -9.51 -6.28
CA LEU A 93 -1.79 -10.90 -6.00
C LEU A 93 -1.47 -11.66 -7.27
N ALA A 94 -2.28 -11.49 -8.31
CA ALA A 94 -2.16 -12.23 -9.56
C ALA A 94 -1.07 -11.67 -10.49
N GLU A 95 -0.73 -10.39 -10.40
CA GLU A 95 0.34 -9.74 -11.18
C GLU A 95 1.71 -10.02 -10.59
N GLU A 96 1.86 -9.86 -9.27
CA GLU A 96 3.15 -10.01 -8.58
C GLU A 96 3.52 -11.46 -8.26
N THR A 97 2.57 -12.41 -8.33
CA THR A 97 2.79 -13.81 -7.94
C THR A 97 2.09 -14.80 -8.89
N PRO A 98 2.50 -16.07 -8.92
CA PRO A 98 1.79 -17.10 -9.68
C PRO A 98 0.44 -17.52 -9.06
N TYR A 99 0.00 -16.84 -7.99
CA TYR A 99 -1.23 -17.17 -7.27
C TYR A 99 -2.39 -16.27 -7.66
N THR A 100 -3.60 -16.81 -7.51
CA THR A 100 -4.87 -16.09 -7.59
C THR A 100 -5.76 -16.50 -6.41
N ALA A 101 -6.86 -15.78 -6.19
CA ALA A 101 -7.82 -16.08 -5.14
C ALA A 101 -9.25 -15.86 -5.62
N ASP A 102 -10.23 -16.50 -4.97
CA ASP A 102 -11.65 -16.36 -5.32
C ASP A 102 -12.25 -15.05 -4.83
N SER A 103 -11.78 -14.57 -3.67
CA SER A 103 -12.25 -13.34 -3.04
C SER A 103 -11.26 -12.85 -1.98
N VAL A 104 -11.48 -11.64 -1.50
CA VAL A 104 -10.74 -11.08 -0.37
C VAL A 104 -11.70 -10.57 0.71
N LYS A 105 -11.27 -10.65 1.96
CA LYS A 105 -11.97 -10.11 3.12
C LYS A 105 -11.14 -8.98 3.72
N LEU A 106 -11.72 -7.79 3.88
CA LEU A 106 -11.06 -6.67 4.54
C LEU A 106 -10.76 -7.04 6.00
N LEU A 107 -9.49 -6.94 6.39
CA LEU A 107 -9.04 -7.12 7.77
C LEU A 107 -8.94 -5.78 8.48
N HIS A 108 -8.30 -4.80 7.85
CA HIS A 108 -8.05 -3.50 8.46
C HIS A 108 -7.81 -2.41 7.42
N THR A 109 -7.95 -1.14 7.86
CA THR A 109 -7.49 0.04 7.11
C THR A 109 -6.67 0.92 8.04
N PHE A 110 -5.56 1.46 7.52
CA PHE A 110 -4.68 2.35 8.28
C PHE A 110 -3.99 3.34 7.36
N TYR A 111 -3.37 4.35 7.94
CA TYR A 111 -2.51 5.28 7.23
C TYR A 111 -1.05 4.92 7.48
N THR A 112 -0.22 4.93 6.45
CA THR A 112 1.18 4.49 6.54
C THR A 112 2.09 5.55 7.17
N ALA A 113 1.83 6.83 6.89
CA ALA A 113 2.72 7.93 7.30
C ALA A 113 1.93 9.21 7.65
N VAL A 114 1.04 9.14 8.66
CA VAL A 114 0.08 10.20 9.04
C VAL A 114 0.71 11.57 9.31
N GLY A 115 2.02 11.66 9.54
CA GLY A 115 2.70 12.92 9.80
C GLY A 115 2.85 13.82 8.56
N PHE A 116 2.79 13.25 7.35
CA PHE A 116 3.01 14.00 6.12
C PHE A 116 2.35 13.40 4.86
N CYS A 117 1.82 12.18 4.92
CA CYS A 117 1.20 11.49 3.79
C CYS A 117 -0.20 11.02 4.17
N ASP A 118 -1.14 11.12 3.24
CA ASP A 118 -2.50 10.61 3.41
C ASP A 118 -2.71 9.25 2.74
N GLU A 119 -1.64 8.51 2.45
CA GLU A 119 -1.73 7.15 1.96
C GLU A 119 -2.54 6.28 2.90
N LYS A 120 -3.69 5.82 2.43
CA LYS A 120 -4.55 4.88 3.12
C LYS A 120 -4.31 3.48 2.59
N MET A 121 -3.89 2.58 3.45
CA MET A 121 -3.69 1.16 3.15
C MET A 121 -4.96 0.38 3.48
N TYR A 122 -5.44 -0.43 2.54
CA TYR A 122 -6.49 -1.42 2.71
C TYR A 122 -5.84 -2.80 2.81
N PHE A 123 -5.95 -3.43 3.95
CA PHE A 123 -5.34 -4.73 4.22
C PHE A 123 -6.37 -5.84 4.18
N TYR A 124 -6.17 -6.79 3.27
CA TYR A 124 -7.10 -7.88 3.00
C TYR A 124 -6.51 -9.25 3.33
N GLN A 125 -7.39 -10.23 3.53
CA GLN A 125 -7.06 -11.65 3.54
C GLN A 125 -7.70 -12.31 2.32
N ALA A 126 -6.90 -13.02 1.53
CA ALA A 126 -7.37 -13.81 0.40
C ALA A 126 -8.06 -15.10 0.84
N GLN A 127 -9.05 -15.53 0.06
CA GLN A 127 -9.79 -16.77 0.23
C GLN A 127 -9.77 -17.57 -1.08
N GLY A 128 -9.59 -18.89 -1.00
CA GLY A 128 -9.49 -19.74 -2.18
C GLY A 128 -8.20 -19.52 -2.99
N VAL A 129 -7.09 -19.32 -2.27
CA VAL A 129 -5.77 -19.11 -2.90
C VAL A 129 -5.31 -20.37 -3.61
N ARG A 130 -4.88 -20.24 -4.87
CA ARG A 130 -4.39 -21.34 -5.70
C ARG A 130 -3.40 -20.84 -6.76
N LEU A 131 -2.55 -21.72 -7.25
CA LEU A 131 -1.76 -21.46 -8.45
C LEU A 131 -2.69 -21.28 -9.66
N GLY A 132 -2.35 -20.38 -10.56
CA GLY A 132 -3.13 -20.19 -11.78
C GLY A 132 -3.15 -18.77 -12.34
N SER A 133 -2.38 -17.85 -11.78
CA SER A 133 -2.22 -16.54 -12.42
C SER A 133 -1.48 -16.67 -13.75
N THR A 134 -2.00 -15.96 -14.76
CA THR A 134 -1.39 -15.76 -16.08
C THR A 134 -1.02 -14.28 -16.29
N LEU A 135 -1.21 -13.45 -15.29
CA LEU A 135 -0.82 -12.05 -15.30
C LEU A 135 0.68 -11.93 -15.03
N SER A 136 1.22 -10.79 -15.36
CA SER A 136 2.63 -10.43 -15.10
C SER A 136 2.68 -9.01 -14.58
N ASN A 137 3.71 -8.73 -13.80
CA ASN A 137 4.03 -7.38 -13.34
C ASN A 137 4.19 -6.40 -14.50
N ASP A 138 4.07 -5.14 -14.20
CA ASP A 138 4.49 -4.06 -15.06
C ASP A 138 5.99 -4.18 -15.41
N GLU A 139 6.39 -3.66 -16.57
CA GLU A 139 7.77 -3.84 -17.09
C GLU A 139 8.85 -3.25 -16.16
N ASP A 140 8.50 -2.29 -15.31
CA ASP A 140 9.38 -1.63 -14.35
C ASP A 140 9.30 -2.23 -12.93
N GLU A 141 8.46 -3.24 -12.71
CA GLU A 141 8.34 -3.95 -11.43
C GLU A 141 8.97 -5.34 -11.49
N ILE A 142 10.07 -5.52 -10.77
CA ILE A 142 10.77 -6.80 -10.65
C ILE A 142 10.55 -7.36 -9.25
N THR A 143 9.74 -8.41 -9.15
CA THR A 143 9.46 -9.11 -7.89
C THR A 143 9.89 -10.56 -7.94
N GLU A 144 10.19 -11.12 -6.78
CA GLU A 144 10.44 -12.56 -6.56
C GLU A 144 9.39 -13.07 -5.57
N THR A 145 8.61 -14.08 -5.97
CA THR A 145 7.67 -14.75 -5.05
C THR A 145 8.44 -15.57 -4.02
N VAL A 146 8.13 -15.38 -2.74
CA VAL A 146 8.71 -16.10 -1.61
C VAL A 146 7.60 -16.74 -0.79
N LEU A 147 7.72 -18.04 -0.53
CA LEU A 147 6.80 -18.77 0.35
C LEU A 147 7.45 -18.97 1.72
N MET A 148 6.75 -18.61 2.79
CA MET A 148 7.24 -18.79 4.15
C MET A 148 6.16 -19.36 5.05
N SER A 149 6.56 -20.23 5.99
CA SER A 149 5.65 -20.65 7.05
C SER A 149 5.26 -19.47 7.95
N ARG A 150 4.13 -19.58 8.64
CA ARG A 150 3.69 -18.54 9.59
C ARG A 150 4.73 -18.30 10.70
N GLU A 151 5.42 -19.36 11.14
CA GLU A 151 6.49 -19.29 12.15
C GLU A 151 7.70 -18.51 11.61
N ALA A 152 8.09 -18.79 10.35
CA ALA A 152 9.20 -18.08 9.70
C ALA A 152 8.88 -16.59 9.49
N VAL A 153 7.66 -16.25 9.09
CA VAL A 153 7.23 -14.84 8.98
C VAL A 153 7.30 -14.15 10.34
N LYS A 154 6.78 -14.79 11.41
CA LYS A 154 6.87 -14.22 12.77
C LYS A 154 8.30 -14.04 13.27
N ALA A 155 9.21 -14.90 12.85
CA ALA A 155 10.62 -14.80 13.24
C ALA A 155 11.38 -13.71 12.45
N ALA A 156 10.86 -13.29 11.31
CA ALA A 156 11.43 -12.24 10.48
C ALA A 156 10.95 -10.81 10.84
N LEU A 157 9.91 -10.70 11.68
CA LEU A 157 9.38 -9.45 12.24
C LEU A 157 10.12 -9.05 13.51
#